data_001c3748bf6e72a59d3394bb3ca3d4d7
#
_entry.id   001c3748bf6e72a59d3394bb3ca3d4d7
#
_cell.length_a   1.000
_cell.length_b   1.000
_cell.length_c   1.000
_cell.angle_alpha   90.00
_cell.angle_beta   90.00
_cell.angle_gamma   90.00
#
_symmetry.space_group_name_H-M   'P 1'
#
loop_
_entity.id
_entity.type
_entity.pdbx_description
1 polymer ?
#
loop_
_entity_poly.entity_id
_entity_poly.type
_entity_poly.pdbx_seq_one_letter_code
_entity_poly.pdbx_strand_id
1 'polypeptide(L)'
;MGLDMYLHKVKEVAYWRKANAIHAWFERNCGEGELGNCEDCHVSKDDLLKLKDDCQKVLKSSKLVYKEVPVKEYDSNKKEFVEVMRTRKVLDDTSLAEELLPTEAGFFFGSTLYDEDYVESLEETVAQITEILEDPDIDEYSFSYHAWW
;
A
#
# COMPACT_ATOMS: atom_id res chain seq x y z
N MET A 1 39.90 -12.02 0.74
CA MET A 1 39.05 -11.15 1.58
C MET A 1 39.65 -9.76 1.61
N GLY A 2 38.82 -8.78 1.43
CA GLY A 2 39.22 -7.37 1.48
C GLY A 2 38.19 -6.54 2.23
N LEU A 3 38.51 -5.26 2.41
CA LEU A 3 37.55 -4.28 2.94
C LEU A 3 36.88 -3.57 1.76
N ASP A 4 35.64 -3.95 1.47
CA ASP A 4 34.87 -3.32 0.41
C ASP A 4 34.00 -2.23 1.03
N MET A 5 34.09 -1.04 0.48
CA MET A 5 33.41 0.14 1.02
C MET A 5 32.67 0.86 -0.11
N TYR A 6 31.40 1.22 0.13
CA TYR A 6 30.55 1.84 -0.86
C TYR A 6 29.86 3.08 -0.30
N LEU A 7 29.79 4.12 -1.12
CA LEU A 7 28.99 5.30 -0.83
C LEU A 7 27.93 5.44 -1.94
N HIS A 8 26.67 5.48 -1.55
CA HIS A 8 25.55 5.56 -2.49
C HIS A 8 24.91 6.93 -2.47
N LYS A 9 24.44 7.38 -3.63
CA LYS A 9 23.49 8.47 -3.76
C LYS A 9 22.10 7.89 -3.93
N VAL A 10 21.15 8.34 -3.14
CA VAL A 10 19.76 7.86 -3.19
C VAL A 10 18.80 8.95 -3.67
N LYS A 11 17.71 8.53 -4.31
CA LYS A 11 16.65 9.42 -4.79
C LYS A 11 15.29 8.79 -4.47
N GLU A 12 14.37 9.57 -3.90
CA GLU A 12 12.98 9.17 -3.76
C GLU A 12 12.31 9.11 -5.12
N VAL A 13 11.68 8.00 -5.46
CA VAL A 13 11.00 7.79 -6.75
C VAL A 13 9.51 7.53 -6.60
N ALA A 14 9.05 7.22 -5.40
CA ALA A 14 7.63 7.08 -5.06
C ALA A 14 7.40 7.43 -3.59
N TYR A 15 6.20 7.88 -3.29
CA TYR A 15 5.78 8.23 -1.94
C TYR A 15 4.31 7.85 -1.74
N TRP A 16 4.02 7.25 -0.61
CA TRP A 16 2.65 6.94 -0.17
C TRP A 16 2.43 7.43 1.25
N ARG A 17 1.22 7.78 1.57
CA ARG A 17 0.81 8.10 2.92
C ARG A 17 -0.44 7.31 3.30
N LYS A 18 -0.39 6.57 4.41
CA LYS A 18 -1.51 5.77 4.94
C LYS A 18 -2.05 4.72 3.95
N ALA A 19 -1.30 4.37 2.94
CA ALA A 19 -1.63 3.31 2.00
C ALA A 19 -1.28 1.94 2.60
N ASN A 20 -2.04 1.52 3.61
CA ASN A 20 -1.71 0.32 4.39
C ASN A 20 -1.71 -0.97 3.57
N ALA A 21 -2.59 -1.10 2.57
CA ALA A 21 -2.60 -2.26 1.68
C ALA A 21 -1.32 -2.35 0.84
N ILE A 22 -0.77 -1.23 0.41
CA ILE A 22 0.50 -1.17 -0.32
C ILE A 22 1.67 -1.54 0.60
N HIS A 23 1.69 -1.02 1.83
CA HIS A 23 2.69 -1.40 2.83
C HIS A 23 2.66 -2.91 3.11
N ALA A 24 1.49 -3.47 3.37
CA ALA A 24 1.31 -4.90 3.59
C ALA A 24 1.78 -5.74 2.40
N TRP A 25 1.57 -5.24 1.18
CA TRP A 25 2.07 -5.90 -0.02
C TRP A 25 3.61 -5.98 -0.05
N PHE A 26 4.29 -4.88 0.28
CA PHE A 26 5.75 -4.86 0.36
C PHE A 26 6.27 -5.79 1.46
N GLU A 27 5.61 -5.84 2.62
CA GLU A 27 5.96 -6.76 3.69
C GLU A 27 5.93 -8.22 3.22
N ARG A 28 4.86 -8.62 2.54
CA ARG A 28 4.68 -10.00 2.09
C ARG A 28 5.62 -10.39 0.94
N ASN A 29 5.90 -9.48 0.04
CA ASN A 29 6.62 -9.78 -1.20
C ASN A 29 8.11 -9.42 -1.16
N CYS A 30 8.50 -8.49 -0.32
CA CYS A 30 9.87 -7.98 -0.25
C CYS A 30 10.47 -8.08 1.16
N GLY A 31 9.66 -8.04 2.20
CA GLY A 31 10.07 -8.02 3.61
C GLY A 31 9.96 -9.34 4.34
N GLU A 32 9.88 -10.47 3.64
CA GLU A 32 9.76 -11.82 4.22
C GLU A 32 8.54 -12.00 5.14
N GLY A 33 7.47 -11.23 4.90
CA GLY A 33 6.22 -11.27 5.65
C GLY A 33 6.10 -10.25 6.77
N GLU A 34 7.19 -9.68 7.20
CA GLU A 34 7.22 -8.64 8.24
C GLU A 34 8.25 -7.57 7.88
N LEU A 35 7.92 -6.33 8.14
CA LEU A 35 8.84 -5.21 7.95
C LEU A 35 8.65 -4.23 9.10
N GLY A 36 9.68 -4.06 9.90
CA GLY A 36 9.66 -3.15 11.04
C GLY A 36 9.68 -1.68 10.65
N ASN A 37 9.43 -0.83 11.63
CA ASN A 37 9.50 0.62 11.47
C ASN A 37 10.93 1.03 11.05
N CYS A 38 11.04 1.76 9.94
CA CYS A 38 12.30 2.20 9.34
C CYS A 38 13.22 1.09 8.81
N GLU A 39 12.76 -0.14 8.70
CA GLU A 39 13.51 -1.22 8.07
C GLU A 39 13.42 -1.13 6.56
N ASP A 40 14.54 -1.33 5.87
CA ASP A 40 14.62 -1.34 4.41
C ASP A 40 14.48 -2.76 3.87
N CYS A 41 13.79 -2.90 2.74
CA CYS A 41 13.81 -4.13 1.97
C CYS A 41 14.13 -3.86 0.51
N HIS A 42 14.84 -4.81 -0.11
CA HIS A 42 15.15 -4.74 -1.53
C HIS A 42 13.91 -4.98 -2.38
N VAL A 43 13.73 -4.15 -3.42
CA VAL A 43 12.63 -4.26 -4.38
C VAL A 43 13.21 -4.43 -5.77
N SER A 44 12.82 -5.49 -6.45
CA SER A 44 13.23 -5.74 -7.82
C SER A 44 12.29 -5.07 -8.83
N LYS A 45 12.74 -4.96 -10.08
CA LYS A 45 11.87 -4.51 -11.18
C LYS A 45 10.66 -5.43 -11.33
N ASP A 46 10.84 -6.74 -11.18
CA ASP A 46 9.75 -7.71 -11.25
C ASP A 46 8.74 -7.53 -10.11
N ASP A 47 9.19 -7.15 -8.93
CA ASP A 47 8.33 -6.79 -7.81
C ASP A 47 7.45 -5.58 -8.16
N LEU A 48 8.02 -4.55 -8.76
CA LEU A 48 7.27 -3.37 -9.21
C LEU A 48 6.25 -3.72 -10.28
N LEU A 49 6.59 -4.56 -11.23
CA LEU A 49 5.66 -5.04 -12.26
C LEU A 49 4.50 -5.83 -11.65
N LYS A 50 4.79 -6.69 -10.67
CA LYS A 50 3.78 -7.46 -9.96
C LYS A 50 2.84 -6.58 -9.16
N LEU A 51 3.38 -5.61 -8.42
CA LEU A 51 2.56 -4.68 -7.65
C LEU A 51 1.62 -3.87 -8.56
N LYS A 52 2.14 -3.37 -9.67
CA LYS A 52 1.33 -2.67 -10.67
C LYS A 52 0.20 -3.57 -11.22
N ASP A 53 0.53 -4.82 -11.57
CA ASP A 53 -0.45 -5.79 -12.08
C ASP A 53 -1.53 -6.10 -11.04
N ASP A 54 -1.15 -6.34 -9.79
CA ASP A 54 -2.09 -6.59 -8.70
C ASP A 54 -3.03 -5.41 -8.49
N CYS A 55 -2.51 -4.18 -8.47
CA CYS A 55 -3.33 -2.98 -8.38
C CYS A 55 -4.31 -2.85 -9.54
N GLN A 56 -3.86 -3.07 -10.77
CA GLN A 56 -4.71 -2.99 -11.96
C GLN A 56 -5.81 -4.05 -11.96
N LYS A 57 -5.51 -5.26 -11.53
CA LYS A 57 -6.51 -6.34 -11.40
C LYS A 57 -7.60 -5.98 -10.41
N VAL A 58 -7.23 -5.46 -9.25
CA VAL A 58 -8.21 -5.04 -8.23
C VAL A 58 -9.06 -3.89 -8.74
N LEU A 59 -8.46 -2.87 -9.35
CA LEU A 59 -9.17 -1.71 -9.90
C LEU A 59 -10.18 -2.10 -10.99
N LYS A 60 -9.90 -3.15 -11.77
CA LYS A 60 -10.80 -3.66 -12.81
C LYS A 60 -11.89 -4.58 -12.25
N SER A 61 -11.67 -5.19 -11.09
CA SER A 61 -12.56 -6.22 -10.54
C SER A 61 -13.86 -5.70 -10.00
N SER A 62 -13.88 -4.46 -9.55
CA SER A 62 -15.03 -3.87 -8.87
C SER A 62 -15.02 -2.35 -8.98
N LYS A 63 -16.16 -1.75 -8.68
CA LYS A 63 -16.34 -0.29 -8.68
C LYS A 63 -16.84 0.18 -7.32
N LEU A 64 -16.67 1.45 -7.05
CA LEU A 64 -17.18 2.10 -5.85
C LEU A 64 -18.69 2.28 -5.91
N VAL A 65 -19.35 1.89 -4.84
CA VAL A 65 -20.80 2.07 -4.64
C VAL A 65 -21.07 2.56 -3.22
N TYR A 66 -22.21 3.19 -3.00
CA TYR A 66 -22.64 3.57 -1.65
C TYR A 66 -23.22 2.37 -0.92
N LYS A 67 -22.66 2.06 0.25
CA LYS A 67 -23.15 1.01 1.14
C LYS A 67 -23.11 1.48 2.59
N GLU A 68 -23.97 0.92 3.43
CA GLU A 68 -23.84 1.02 4.87
C GLU A 68 -22.78 0.03 5.36
N VAL A 69 -21.78 0.55 6.06
CA VAL A 69 -20.65 -0.24 6.58
C VAL A 69 -20.40 0.12 8.04
N PRO A 70 -19.89 -0.83 8.84
CA PRO A 70 -19.49 -0.55 10.22
C PRO A 70 -18.23 0.31 10.25
N VAL A 71 -18.27 1.38 11.01
CA VAL A 71 -17.11 2.24 11.27
C VAL A 71 -16.93 2.43 12.77
N LYS A 72 -15.68 2.62 13.20
CA LYS A 72 -15.38 2.91 14.61
C LYS A 72 -15.37 4.41 14.82
N GLU A 73 -16.20 4.88 15.75
CA GLU A 73 -16.27 6.28 16.16
C GLU A 73 -16.07 6.38 17.67
N TYR A 74 -15.47 7.47 18.12
CA TYR A 74 -15.30 7.72 19.54
C TYR A 74 -16.60 8.24 20.16
N ASP A 75 -17.11 7.52 21.15
CA ASP A 75 -18.27 7.95 21.94
C ASP A 75 -17.78 8.68 23.20
N SER A 76 -17.96 9.99 23.25
CA SER A 76 -17.55 10.82 24.37
C SER A 76 -18.31 10.53 25.67
N ASN A 77 -19.53 10.01 25.57
CA ASN A 77 -20.35 9.65 26.73
C ASN A 77 -19.86 8.35 27.38
N LYS A 78 -19.50 7.37 26.57
CA LYS A 78 -18.95 6.08 27.01
C LYS A 78 -17.44 6.10 27.18
N LYS A 79 -16.77 7.14 26.66
CA LYS A 79 -15.29 7.28 26.64
C LYS A 79 -14.58 6.09 26.00
N GLU A 80 -15.15 5.54 24.92
CA GLU A 80 -14.64 4.41 24.18
C GLU A 80 -14.97 4.53 22.71
N PHE A 81 -14.29 3.74 21.87
CA PHE A 81 -14.66 3.59 20.46
C PHE A 81 -15.80 2.60 20.35
N VAL A 82 -16.82 2.98 19.62
CA VAL A 82 -18.00 2.15 19.33
C VAL A 82 -18.13 1.93 17.84
N GLU A 83 -18.68 0.79 17.45
CA GLU A 83 -19.00 0.48 16.06
C GLU A 83 -20.37 1.04 15.72
N VAL A 84 -20.43 1.86 14.68
CA VAL A 84 -21.67 2.45 14.17
C VAL A 84 -21.78 2.22 12.67
N MET A 85 -23.00 2.12 12.16
CA MET A 85 -23.23 1.99 10.72
C MET A 85 -23.22 3.38 10.08
N ARG A 86 -22.47 3.52 9.00
CA ARG A 86 -22.41 4.75 8.19
C ARG A 86 -22.46 4.41 6.71
N THR A 87 -23.06 5.28 5.93
CA THR A 87 -23.01 5.19 4.47
C THR A 87 -21.64 5.65 3.99
N ARG A 88 -20.94 4.80 3.28
CA ARG A 88 -19.62 5.06 2.68
C ARG A 88 -19.60 4.58 1.24
N LYS A 89 -18.76 5.22 0.45
CA LYS A 89 -18.49 4.80 -0.91
C LYS A 89 -17.35 3.79 -0.88
N VAL A 90 -17.68 2.53 -1.14
CA VAL A 90 -16.77 1.40 -1.02
C VAL A 90 -16.86 0.50 -2.24
N LEU A 91 -15.87 -0.39 -2.43
CA LEU A 91 -15.92 -1.38 -3.50
C LEU A 91 -17.14 -2.29 -3.35
N ASP A 92 -17.85 -2.51 -4.44
CA ASP A 92 -19.02 -3.39 -4.47
C ASP A 92 -18.66 -4.84 -4.18
N ASP A 93 -17.58 -5.32 -4.78
CA ASP A 93 -17.01 -6.64 -4.54
C ASP A 93 -15.55 -6.49 -4.09
N THR A 94 -15.24 -6.95 -2.88
CA THR A 94 -13.90 -6.88 -2.29
C THR A 94 -13.11 -8.17 -2.40
N SER A 95 -13.63 -9.20 -3.05
CA SER A 95 -13.01 -10.54 -3.09
C SER A 95 -11.57 -10.51 -3.58
N LEU A 96 -11.31 -9.86 -4.72
CA LEU A 96 -9.97 -9.80 -5.28
C LEU A 96 -9.06 -8.83 -4.51
N ALA A 97 -9.63 -7.74 -3.98
CA ALA A 97 -8.91 -6.82 -3.13
C ALA A 97 -8.39 -7.51 -1.86
N GLU A 98 -9.23 -8.32 -1.21
CA GLU A 98 -8.85 -9.10 -0.03
C GLU A 98 -7.82 -10.20 -0.34
N GLU A 99 -7.83 -10.74 -1.54
CA GLU A 99 -6.87 -11.75 -1.99
C GLU A 99 -5.50 -11.16 -2.31
N LEU A 100 -5.45 -10.09 -3.11
CA LEU A 100 -4.21 -9.53 -3.66
C LEU A 100 -3.64 -8.37 -2.84
N LEU A 101 -4.49 -7.50 -2.33
CA LEU A 101 -4.12 -6.25 -1.66
C LEU A 101 -4.99 -6.00 -0.43
N PRO A 102 -5.00 -6.91 0.55
CA PRO A 102 -5.79 -6.71 1.76
C PRO A 102 -5.29 -5.50 2.56
N THR A 103 -6.24 -4.78 3.18
CA THR A 103 -5.92 -3.68 4.09
C THR A 103 -5.26 -4.20 5.37
N GLU A 104 -4.45 -3.38 6.00
CA GLU A 104 -3.75 -3.69 7.24
C GLU A 104 -4.08 -2.66 8.31
N ALA A 105 -4.44 -3.14 9.50
CA ALA A 105 -4.69 -2.29 10.65
C ALA A 105 -3.39 -1.86 11.31
N GLY A 106 -3.35 -0.63 11.80
CA GLY A 106 -2.23 -0.09 12.55
C GLY A 106 -2.57 1.30 13.08
N PHE A 107 -1.91 1.73 14.15
CA PHE A 107 -2.25 2.98 14.83
C PHE A 107 -2.20 4.20 13.90
N PHE A 108 -1.21 4.25 13.02
CA PHE A 108 -1.02 5.35 12.06
C PHE A 108 -1.35 4.96 10.61
N PHE A 109 -1.92 3.79 10.38
CA PHE A 109 -2.08 3.21 9.03
C PHE A 109 -3.32 3.69 8.28
N GLY A 110 -4.21 4.41 8.94
CA GLY A 110 -5.45 4.87 8.32
C GLY A 110 -6.57 3.83 8.35
N SER A 111 -7.61 4.06 7.53
CA SER A 111 -8.78 3.19 7.46
C SER A 111 -8.46 1.81 6.86
N THR A 112 -9.15 0.79 7.35
CA THR A 112 -9.10 -0.58 6.79
C THR A 112 -10.28 -0.85 5.83
N LEU A 113 -11.09 0.15 5.52
CA LEU A 113 -12.17 0.03 4.54
C LEU A 113 -11.63 0.01 3.12
N TYR A 114 -12.32 -0.71 2.23
CA TYR A 114 -12.05 -0.69 0.79
C TYR A 114 -12.84 0.45 0.13
N ASP A 115 -12.51 1.67 0.52
CA ASP A 115 -13.19 2.92 0.20
C ASP A 115 -12.50 3.72 -0.92
N GLU A 116 -12.89 4.98 -1.07
CA GLU A 116 -12.27 5.87 -2.07
C GLU A 116 -10.78 6.06 -1.83
N ASP A 117 -10.34 6.18 -0.58
CA ASP A 117 -8.91 6.33 -0.25
C ASP A 117 -8.11 5.07 -0.64
N TYR A 118 -8.71 3.90 -0.45
CA TYR A 118 -8.12 2.64 -0.91
C TYR A 118 -7.93 2.64 -2.42
N VAL A 119 -8.98 2.94 -3.17
CA VAL A 119 -8.93 3.00 -4.64
C VAL A 119 -7.92 4.04 -5.11
N GLU A 120 -7.92 5.23 -4.52
CA GLU A 120 -6.96 6.29 -4.85
C GLU A 120 -5.53 5.84 -4.63
N SER A 121 -5.25 5.16 -3.52
CA SER A 121 -3.90 4.63 -3.24
C SER A 121 -3.43 3.61 -4.28
N LEU A 122 -4.32 2.79 -4.82
CA LEU A 122 -4.02 1.86 -5.89
C LEU A 122 -3.78 2.58 -7.22
N GLU A 123 -4.59 3.58 -7.54
CA GLU A 123 -4.43 4.40 -8.75
C GLU A 123 -3.11 5.18 -8.73
N GLU A 124 -2.78 5.79 -7.60
CA GLU A 124 -1.49 6.48 -7.40
C GLU A 124 -0.31 5.52 -7.54
N THR A 125 -0.44 4.30 -7.01
CA THR A 125 0.59 3.27 -7.12
C THR A 125 0.84 2.89 -8.58
N VAL A 126 -0.21 2.66 -9.35
CA VAL A 126 -0.08 2.37 -10.80
C VAL A 126 0.62 3.53 -11.52
N ALA A 127 0.23 4.77 -11.24
CA ALA A 127 0.83 5.95 -11.85
C ALA A 127 2.31 6.10 -11.52
N GLN A 128 2.67 5.99 -10.24
CA GLN A 128 4.05 6.10 -9.78
C GLN A 128 4.95 5.01 -10.35
N ILE A 129 4.49 3.75 -10.33
CA ILE A 129 5.26 2.63 -10.87
C ILE A 129 5.40 2.75 -12.39
N THR A 130 4.36 3.16 -13.09
CA THR A 130 4.43 3.38 -14.53
C THR A 130 5.51 4.39 -14.89
N GLU A 131 5.59 5.49 -14.16
CA GLU A 131 6.63 6.51 -14.34
C GLU A 131 8.05 5.94 -14.08
N ILE A 132 8.20 5.16 -13.00
CA ILE A 132 9.49 4.50 -12.68
C ILE A 132 9.91 3.56 -13.81
N LEU A 133 8.98 2.75 -14.34
CA LEU A 133 9.27 1.77 -15.39
C LEU A 133 9.57 2.40 -16.76
N GLU A 134 9.18 3.65 -16.98
CA GLU A 134 9.48 4.40 -18.21
C GLU A 134 10.90 4.94 -18.25
N ASP A 135 11.64 4.93 -17.14
CA ASP A 135 13.03 5.38 -17.10
C ASP A 135 13.90 4.45 -17.96
N PRO A 136 14.59 4.98 -18.99
CA PRO A 136 15.44 4.16 -19.85
C PRO A 136 16.64 3.54 -19.11
N ASP A 137 17.05 4.11 -17.99
CA ASP A 137 18.17 3.65 -17.16
C ASP A 137 17.75 2.77 -15.99
N ILE A 138 16.50 2.29 -15.98
CA ILE A 138 15.94 1.54 -14.85
C ILE A 138 16.79 0.34 -14.42
N ASP A 139 17.40 -0.36 -15.37
CA ASP A 139 18.21 -1.54 -15.06
C ASP A 139 19.56 -1.20 -14.38
N GLU A 140 19.92 0.08 -14.35
CA GLU A 140 21.12 0.57 -13.65
C GLU A 140 20.85 0.91 -12.19
N TYR A 141 19.57 0.94 -11.76
CA TYR A 141 19.18 1.30 -10.41
C TYR A 141 18.88 0.09 -9.56
N SER A 142 19.09 0.26 -8.27
CA SER A 142 18.64 -0.65 -7.22
C SER A 142 17.53 0.06 -6.45
N PHE A 143 16.43 -0.64 -6.20
CA PHE A 143 15.29 -0.09 -5.46
C PHE A 143 15.22 -0.66 -4.05
N SER A 144 14.84 0.19 -3.11
CA SER A 144 14.53 -0.22 -1.75
C SER A 144 13.26 0.45 -1.27
N TYR A 145 12.55 -0.23 -0.39
CA TYR A 145 11.34 0.27 0.25
C TYR A 145 11.55 0.33 1.76
N HIS A 146 11.10 1.40 2.38
CA HIS A 146 10.95 1.48 3.83
C HIS A 146 9.71 2.30 4.17
N ALA A 147 9.19 2.08 5.37
CA ALA A 147 8.12 2.89 5.94
C ALA A 147 8.47 3.26 7.37
N TRP A 148 7.93 4.35 7.83
CA TRP A 148 8.05 4.77 9.22
C TRP A 148 6.73 5.34 9.73
N TRP A 149 6.46 5.03 10.98
CA TRP A 149 5.21 5.43 11.65
C TRP A 149 5.43 5.72 13.12
#